data_893c183c27b30cf8016cbf9802c5c879
#
_entry.id   893c183c27b30cf8016cbf9802c5c879
#
_cell.length_a   1.000
_cell.length_b   1.000
_cell.length_c   1.000
_cell.angle_alpha   90.00
_cell.angle_beta   90.00
_cell.angle_gamma   90.00
#
_symmetry.space_group_name_H-M   'P 1'
#
loop_
_entity.id
_entity.type
_entity.pdbx_description
1 polymer ?
#
loop_
_entity_poly.entity_id
_entity_poly.type
_entity_poly.pdbx_seq_one_letter_code
_entity_poly.pdbx_strand_id
1 'polypeptide(L)'
;MLEQAKVYCIDIAAYAVMSNHFHAVLHINQAKSKGLTDIEVVQRWHQLYKGTLVSQQFERGEDLREDQWILLRRNIDEWRSRLMSISWFMRRLNETIARLANDEDECTGHFWEGRFKSQALLDEKALAACMAYVDLNPVRAAMAKTPEESQHTSVKKRAEKAKEAYSPNHPQQQVSELLNFAGNPKQDMPEGIPMRLTDYLELVDWTGRQIRENKRGSISECEPAIMHRLGIDAEHWLYITQNFESEFKGVVGAVNEVKSKISCFWDKQKERRRTAGIKACKLRLS
;
A
#
# COMPACT_ATOMS: atom_id res chain seq x y z
N MET A 1 5.23 -0.10 -11.00
CA MET A 1 4.91 0.00 -9.56
C MET A 1 5.89 -0.80 -8.70
N LEU A 2 6.01 -2.12 -8.83
CA LEU A 2 6.91 -2.96 -8.01
C LEU A 2 8.38 -2.52 -8.12
N GLU A 3 8.90 -2.29 -9.33
CA GLU A 3 10.26 -1.82 -9.53
C GLU A 3 10.52 -0.45 -8.88
N GLN A 4 9.54 0.44 -8.95
CA GLN A 4 9.65 1.74 -8.30
C GLN A 4 9.69 1.63 -6.77
N ALA A 5 8.93 0.70 -6.17
CA ALA A 5 8.93 0.46 -4.72
C ALA A 5 10.31 0.02 -4.20
N LYS A 6 11.12 -0.66 -5.02
CA LYS A 6 12.50 -1.03 -4.65
C LYS A 6 13.38 0.20 -4.38
N VAL A 7 13.14 1.28 -5.12
CA VAL A 7 13.90 2.54 -4.99
C VAL A 7 13.41 3.37 -3.82
N TYR A 8 12.09 3.49 -3.67
CA TYR A 8 11.47 4.21 -2.55
C TYR A 8 11.58 3.46 -1.22
N CYS A 9 11.37 4.15 -0.13
CA CYS A 9 11.14 3.55 1.17
C CYS A 9 9.62 3.35 1.40
N ILE A 10 8.99 2.72 0.41
CA ILE A 10 7.56 2.41 0.38
C ILE A 10 7.43 0.96 -0.05
N ASP A 11 6.77 0.15 0.78
CA ASP A 11 6.49 -1.24 0.48
C ASP A 11 5.06 -1.39 -0.03
N ILE A 12 4.81 -2.39 -0.85
CA ILE A 12 3.49 -2.67 -1.41
C ILE A 12 2.88 -3.86 -0.68
N ALA A 13 1.79 -3.61 0.06
CA ALA A 13 1.06 -4.66 0.78
C ALA A 13 0.07 -5.40 -0.13
N ALA A 14 -0.68 -4.68 -0.96
CA ALA A 14 -1.56 -5.25 -1.96
C ALA A 14 -1.69 -4.35 -3.18
N TYR A 15 -2.04 -4.92 -4.33
CA TYR A 15 -2.39 -4.16 -5.53
C TYR A 15 -3.31 -4.95 -6.45
N ALA A 16 -4.11 -4.22 -7.22
CA ALA A 16 -4.86 -4.73 -8.35
C ALA A 16 -4.84 -3.72 -9.50
N VAL A 17 -4.47 -4.17 -10.70
CA VAL A 17 -4.52 -3.35 -11.91
C VAL A 17 -5.74 -3.76 -12.72
N MET A 18 -6.62 -2.81 -12.94
CA MET A 18 -7.86 -2.95 -13.72
C MET A 18 -7.68 -2.33 -15.10
N SER A 19 -8.67 -2.45 -15.96
CA SER A 19 -8.60 -1.93 -17.34
C SER A 19 -8.42 -0.41 -17.42
N ASN A 20 -8.96 0.35 -16.48
CA ASN A 20 -8.98 1.82 -16.51
C ASN A 20 -8.54 2.50 -15.20
N HIS A 21 -8.20 1.73 -14.19
CA HIS A 21 -7.69 2.23 -12.91
C HIS A 21 -6.87 1.17 -12.19
N PHE A 22 -6.23 1.54 -11.10
CA PHE A 22 -5.55 0.59 -10.23
C PHE A 22 -5.74 0.97 -8.76
N HIS A 23 -5.62 -0.03 -7.90
CA HIS A 23 -5.60 0.12 -6.46
C HIS A 23 -4.26 -0.37 -5.92
N ALA A 24 -3.76 0.29 -4.87
CA ALA A 24 -2.56 -0.14 -4.16
C ALA A 24 -2.68 0.15 -2.66
N VAL A 25 -2.28 -0.81 -1.85
CA VAL A 25 -2.10 -0.65 -0.41
C VAL A 25 -0.61 -0.51 -0.15
N LEU A 26 -0.20 0.65 0.36
CA LEU A 26 1.19 1.07 0.51
C LEU A 26 1.55 1.22 1.98
N HIS A 27 2.75 0.78 2.35
CA HIS A 27 3.34 0.96 3.66
C HIS A 27 4.55 1.89 3.56
N ILE A 28 4.58 2.95 4.38
CA ILE A 28 5.74 3.86 4.48
C ILE A 28 6.74 3.26 5.45
N ASN A 29 7.84 2.74 4.93
CA ASN A 29 8.88 2.12 5.73
C ASN A 29 9.87 3.16 6.28
N GLN A 30 9.56 3.70 7.45
CA GLN A 30 10.39 4.70 8.10
C GLN A 30 11.74 4.12 8.59
N ALA A 31 11.75 2.86 9.04
CA ALA A 31 12.97 2.20 9.51
C ALA A 31 13.97 2.06 8.36
N LYS A 32 13.50 1.58 7.19
CA LYS A 32 14.31 1.52 5.96
C LYS A 32 14.91 2.88 5.60
N SER A 33 14.09 3.94 5.64
CA SER A 33 14.58 5.29 5.31
C SER A 33 15.62 5.83 6.29
N LYS A 34 15.42 5.60 7.59
CA LYS A 34 16.36 6.02 8.63
C LYS A 34 17.69 5.24 8.56
N GLY A 35 17.64 3.98 8.13
CA GLY A 35 18.81 3.12 7.96
C GLY A 35 19.66 3.44 6.73
N LEU A 36 19.16 4.23 5.77
CA LEU A 36 19.95 4.59 4.59
C LEU A 36 21.09 5.56 4.95
N THR A 37 22.27 5.28 4.45
CA THR A 37 23.40 6.21 4.43
C THR A 37 23.15 7.35 3.44
N ASP A 38 23.91 8.43 3.54
CA ASP A 38 23.77 9.58 2.64
C ASP A 38 24.03 9.21 1.17
N ILE A 39 25.01 8.35 0.92
CA ILE A 39 25.30 7.88 -0.44
C ILE A 39 24.17 7.01 -0.99
N GLU A 40 23.54 6.15 -0.18
CA GLU A 40 22.40 5.35 -0.60
C GLU A 40 21.18 6.22 -0.92
N VAL A 41 20.95 7.31 -0.19
CA VAL A 41 19.88 8.27 -0.51
C VAL A 41 20.14 8.92 -1.86
N VAL A 42 21.37 9.36 -2.14
CA VAL A 42 21.77 9.95 -3.41
C VAL A 42 21.60 8.96 -4.56
N GLN A 43 22.11 7.74 -4.41
CA GLN A 43 22.01 6.67 -5.42
C GLN A 43 20.56 6.30 -5.74
N ARG A 44 19.69 6.17 -4.71
CA ARG A 44 18.26 5.94 -4.92
C ARG A 44 17.61 7.10 -5.65
N TRP A 45 17.92 8.33 -5.25
CA TRP A 45 17.37 9.52 -5.90
C TRP A 45 17.79 9.62 -7.38
N HIS A 46 19.04 9.29 -7.69
CA HIS A 46 19.56 9.32 -9.06
C HIS A 46 18.96 8.25 -9.99
N GLN A 47 18.40 7.15 -9.45
CA GLN A 47 17.60 6.21 -10.23
C GLN A 47 16.26 6.81 -10.69
N LEU A 48 15.77 7.84 -10.03
CA LEU A 48 14.49 8.49 -10.32
C LEU A 48 14.65 9.81 -11.06
N TYR A 49 15.70 10.56 -10.73
CA TYR A 49 15.93 11.94 -11.17
C TYR A 49 17.42 12.20 -11.36
N LYS A 50 17.74 13.16 -12.22
CA LYS A 50 19.14 13.51 -12.54
C LYS A 50 19.98 13.98 -11.33
N GLY A 51 19.37 14.50 -10.28
CA GLY A 51 20.06 15.09 -9.14
C GLY A 51 20.68 16.47 -9.46
N THR A 52 21.65 16.88 -8.64
CA THR A 52 22.42 18.12 -8.78
C THR A 52 23.87 17.82 -9.16
N LEU A 53 24.60 18.80 -9.68
CA LEU A 53 26.03 18.63 -9.97
C LEU A 53 26.82 18.19 -8.73
N VAL A 54 26.53 18.79 -7.57
CA VAL A 54 27.20 18.45 -6.31
C VAL A 54 26.90 17.01 -5.87
N SER A 55 25.66 16.54 -6.04
CA SER A 55 25.32 15.16 -5.70
C SER A 55 25.94 14.14 -6.65
N GLN A 56 26.14 14.51 -7.93
CA GLN A 56 26.84 13.67 -8.89
C GLN A 56 28.35 13.61 -8.58
N GLN A 57 28.99 14.71 -8.14
CA GLN A 57 30.36 14.72 -7.65
C GLN A 57 30.51 13.82 -6.43
N PHE A 58 29.61 13.95 -5.45
CA PHE A 58 29.59 13.11 -4.25
C PHE A 58 29.46 11.61 -4.59
N GLU A 59 28.57 11.26 -5.51
CA GLU A 59 28.38 9.86 -5.95
C GLU A 59 29.64 9.27 -6.61
N ARG A 60 30.42 10.11 -7.30
CA ARG A 60 31.71 9.71 -7.90
C ARG A 60 32.86 9.68 -6.89
N GLY A 61 32.63 10.06 -5.63
CA GLY A 61 33.66 10.12 -4.60
C GLY A 61 34.62 11.31 -4.75
N GLU A 62 34.21 12.38 -5.43
CA GLU A 62 35.00 13.61 -5.57
C GLU A 62 34.97 14.42 -4.27
N ASP A 63 36.09 15.08 -3.94
CA ASP A 63 36.16 15.97 -2.79
C ASP A 63 35.24 17.18 -2.98
N LEU A 64 34.48 17.48 -1.92
CA LEU A 64 33.56 18.60 -1.89
C LEU A 64 34.06 19.69 -0.94
N ARG A 65 33.90 20.94 -1.34
CA ARG A 65 34.13 22.10 -0.48
C ARG A 65 33.05 22.19 0.61
N GLU A 66 33.32 22.95 1.65
CA GLU A 66 32.40 23.10 2.79
C GLU A 66 31.02 23.64 2.38
N ASP A 67 30.99 24.66 1.49
CA ASP A 67 29.75 25.24 0.96
C ASP A 67 28.94 24.20 0.16
N GLN A 68 29.61 23.33 -0.60
CA GLN A 68 28.99 22.23 -1.34
C GLN A 68 28.41 21.16 -0.41
N TRP A 69 29.13 20.84 0.70
CA TRP A 69 28.63 19.92 1.72
C TRP A 69 27.35 20.42 2.39
N ILE A 70 27.27 21.72 2.72
CA ILE A 70 26.05 22.30 3.31
C ILE A 70 24.86 22.13 2.36
N LEU A 71 25.07 22.43 1.07
CA LEU A 71 24.04 22.29 0.06
C LEU A 71 23.62 20.83 -0.16
N LEU A 72 24.59 19.91 -0.20
CA LEU A 72 24.36 18.50 -0.39
C LEU A 72 23.54 17.90 0.76
N ARG A 73 23.89 18.18 2.01
CA ARG A 73 23.13 17.70 3.19
C ARG A 73 21.67 18.11 3.14
N ARG A 74 21.41 19.36 2.79
CA ARG A 74 20.02 19.86 2.61
C ARG A 74 19.27 19.07 1.54
N ASN A 75 19.91 18.78 0.42
CA ASN A 75 19.32 17.98 -0.64
C ASN A 75 19.05 16.52 -0.19
N ILE A 76 20.00 15.91 0.53
CA ILE A 76 19.86 14.55 1.06
C ILE A 76 18.69 14.45 2.03
N ASP A 77 18.53 15.40 2.95
CA ASP A 77 17.42 15.44 3.90
C ASP A 77 16.07 15.56 3.17
N GLU A 78 16.01 16.41 2.16
CA GLU A 78 14.84 16.58 1.32
C GLU A 78 14.51 15.29 0.52
N TRP A 79 15.51 14.67 -0.09
CA TRP A 79 15.35 13.43 -0.87
C TRP A 79 14.98 12.25 0.00
N ARG A 80 15.57 12.13 1.18
CA ARG A 80 15.18 11.14 2.19
C ARG A 80 13.70 11.25 2.55
N SER A 81 13.21 12.47 2.77
CA SER A 81 11.79 12.73 3.01
C SER A 81 10.91 12.38 1.79
N ARG A 82 11.36 12.71 0.58
CA ARG A 82 10.64 12.41 -0.67
C ARG A 82 10.57 10.92 -0.97
N LEU A 83 11.61 10.15 -0.64
CA LEU A 83 11.63 8.69 -0.79
C LEU A 83 10.60 7.99 0.11
N MET A 84 10.09 8.62 1.16
CA MET A 84 8.99 8.15 2.00
C MET A 84 7.63 8.73 1.61
N SER A 85 7.55 9.57 0.60
CA SER A 85 6.33 10.31 0.26
C SER A 85 5.48 9.56 -0.75
N ILE A 86 4.27 9.15 -0.35
CA ILE A 86 3.27 8.57 -1.28
C ILE A 86 3.01 9.52 -2.45
N SER A 87 2.96 10.84 -2.21
CA SER A 87 2.73 11.83 -3.28
C SER A 87 3.84 11.81 -4.33
N TRP A 88 5.11 11.68 -3.93
CA TRP A 88 6.24 11.57 -4.86
C TRP A 88 6.25 10.22 -5.59
N PHE A 89 5.94 9.13 -4.87
CA PHE A 89 5.77 7.81 -5.45
C PHE A 89 4.68 7.80 -6.52
N MET A 90 3.48 8.27 -6.19
CA MET A 90 2.35 8.30 -7.11
C MET A 90 2.57 9.25 -8.28
N ARG A 91 3.20 10.42 -8.04
CA ARG A 91 3.57 11.33 -9.12
C ARG A 91 4.45 10.63 -10.16
N ARG A 92 5.51 9.96 -9.72
CA ARG A 92 6.44 9.26 -10.62
C ARG A 92 5.76 8.11 -11.34
N LEU A 93 4.95 7.32 -10.62
CA LEU A 93 4.20 6.20 -11.19
C LEU A 93 3.24 6.68 -12.27
N ASN A 94 2.40 7.65 -11.94
CA ASN A 94 1.38 8.17 -12.85
C ASN A 94 1.99 8.87 -14.07
N GLU A 95 3.09 9.61 -13.90
CA GLU A 95 3.83 10.21 -15.01
C GLU A 95 4.40 9.14 -15.97
N THR A 96 4.98 8.08 -15.41
CA THR A 96 5.51 6.99 -16.22
C THR A 96 4.41 6.27 -17.01
N ILE A 97 3.29 5.96 -16.37
CA ILE A 97 2.15 5.30 -17.03
C ILE A 97 1.59 6.21 -18.13
N ALA A 98 1.37 7.50 -17.83
CA ALA A 98 0.81 8.45 -18.79
C ALA A 98 1.69 8.61 -20.03
N ARG A 99 3.03 8.65 -19.86
CA ARG A 99 3.96 8.71 -20.98
C ARG A 99 3.89 7.45 -21.84
N LEU A 100 3.94 6.27 -21.22
CA LEU A 100 3.87 5.00 -21.94
C LEU A 100 2.54 4.86 -22.71
N ALA A 101 1.41 5.21 -22.09
CA ALA A 101 0.12 5.16 -22.75
C ALA A 101 0.02 6.16 -23.92
N ASN A 102 0.48 7.40 -23.72
CA ASN A 102 0.47 8.39 -24.82
C ASN A 102 1.41 7.99 -25.95
N ASP A 103 2.55 7.36 -25.65
CA ASP A 103 3.48 6.86 -26.68
C ASP A 103 2.86 5.67 -27.43
N GLU A 104 2.14 4.76 -26.76
CA GLU A 104 1.44 3.62 -27.37
C GLU A 104 0.28 4.08 -28.26
N ASP A 105 -0.49 5.07 -27.82
CA ASP A 105 -1.62 5.63 -28.54
C ASP A 105 -1.22 6.72 -29.56
N GLU A 106 0.07 7.01 -29.73
CA GLU A 106 0.62 8.08 -30.59
C GLU A 106 -0.08 9.44 -30.35
N CYS A 107 -0.43 9.74 -29.10
CA CYS A 107 -1.17 10.93 -28.74
C CYS A 107 -0.44 11.79 -27.68
N THR A 108 -0.96 12.99 -27.46
CA THR A 108 -0.50 13.91 -26.40
C THR A 108 -1.70 14.40 -25.60
N GLY A 109 -1.52 14.62 -24.31
CA GLY A 109 -2.57 15.19 -23.47
C GLY A 109 -2.66 14.58 -22.08
N HIS A 110 -3.81 14.81 -21.46
CA HIS A 110 -4.11 14.29 -20.13
C HIS A 110 -4.57 12.83 -20.20
N PHE A 111 -3.75 11.92 -19.63
CA PHE A 111 -4.12 10.52 -19.47
C PHE A 111 -5.01 10.28 -18.23
N TRP A 112 -4.72 10.96 -17.12
CA TRP A 112 -5.46 10.80 -15.86
C TRP A 112 -6.54 11.86 -15.71
N GLU A 113 -7.77 11.47 -15.36
CA GLU A 113 -8.87 12.41 -15.10
C GLU A 113 -8.60 13.34 -13.91
N GLY A 114 -7.80 12.90 -12.93
CA GLY A 114 -7.54 13.67 -11.73
C GLY A 114 -6.42 13.12 -10.86
N ARG A 115 -6.30 13.67 -9.67
CA ARG A 115 -5.32 13.22 -8.69
C ARG A 115 -5.73 11.88 -8.08
N PHE A 116 -4.74 11.07 -7.68
CA PHE A 116 -5.00 9.86 -6.93
C PHE A 116 -5.73 10.18 -5.61
N LYS A 117 -6.60 9.28 -5.20
CA LYS A 117 -7.28 9.30 -3.90
C LYS A 117 -6.50 8.41 -2.94
N SER A 118 -6.44 8.77 -1.67
CA SER A 118 -5.77 7.97 -0.65
C SER A 118 -6.54 7.97 0.65
N GLN A 119 -6.40 6.86 1.39
CA GLN A 119 -7.00 6.65 2.70
C GLN A 119 -5.92 6.11 3.65
N ALA A 120 -5.90 6.57 4.89
CA ALA A 120 -5.01 6.04 5.90
C ALA A 120 -5.69 4.86 6.63
N LEU A 121 -4.99 3.73 6.71
CA LEU A 121 -5.42 2.53 7.42
C LEU A 121 -4.72 2.52 8.78
N LEU A 122 -5.47 2.51 9.87
CA LEU A 122 -4.94 2.75 11.21
C LEU A 122 -4.78 1.47 12.04
N ASP A 123 -5.50 0.41 11.69
CA ASP A 123 -5.47 -0.85 12.42
C ASP A 123 -5.46 -2.08 11.51
N GLU A 124 -5.27 -3.24 12.11
CA GLU A 124 -5.17 -4.52 11.41
C GLU A 124 -6.47 -4.88 10.66
N LYS A 125 -7.63 -4.55 11.22
CA LYS A 125 -8.93 -4.83 10.59
C LYS A 125 -9.11 -4.01 9.32
N ALA A 126 -8.81 -2.71 9.40
CA ALA A 126 -8.86 -1.81 8.25
C ALA A 126 -7.86 -2.24 7.16
N LEU A 127 -6.65 -2.66 7.56
CA LEU A 127 -5.64 -3.18 6.64
C LEU A 127 -6.13 -4.45 5.94
N ALA A 128 -6.61 -5.45 6.69
CA ALA A 128 -7.11 -6.71 6.14
C ALA A 128 -8.29 -6.48 5.18
N ALA A 129 -9.26 -5.64 5.58
CA ALA A 129 -10.42 -5.32 4.76
C ALA A 129 -10.06 -4.58 3.47
N CYS A 130 -9.15 -3.59 3.55
CA CYS A 130 -8.68 -2.87 2.39
C CYS A 130 -7.89 -3.77 1.42
N MET A 131 -7.01 -4.63 1.94
CA MET A 131 -6.27 -5.58 1.13
C MET A 131 -7.21 -6.57 0.42
N ALA A 132 -8.19 -7.15 1.15
CA ALA A 132 -9.19 -8.05 0.56
C ALA A 132 -10.05 -7.33 -0.48
N TYR A 133 -10.47 -6.08 -0.22
CA TYR A 133 -11.17 -5.24 -1.20
C TYR A 133 -10.35 -5.08 -2.48
N VAL A 134 -9.06 -4.77 -2.37
CA VAL A 134 -8.16 -4.57 -3.52
C VAL A 134 -7.95 -5.87 -4.28
N ASP A 135 -7.59 -6.95 -3.59
CA ASP A 135 -7.28 -8.24 -4.21
C ASP A 135 -8.50 -8.90 -4.88
N LEU A 136 -9.72 -8.64 -4.38
CA LEU A 136 -10.97 -9.13 -4.94
C LEU A 136 -11.60 -8.18 -5.97
N ASN A 137 -11.00 -7.05 -6.28
CA ASN A 137 -11.55 -6.09 -7.23
C ASN A 137 -11.84 -6.71 -8.61
N PRO A 138 -10.95 -7.51 -9.23
CA PRO A 138 -11.25 -8.17 -10.50
C PRO A 138 -12.41 -9.17 -10.41
N VAL A 139 -12.57 -9.87 -9.28
CA VAL A 139 -13.66 -10.80 -9.06
C VAL A 139 -15.00 -10.06 -8.96
N ARG A 140 -15.03 -8.94 -8.23
CA ARG A 140 -16.22 -8.08 -8.12
C ARG A 140 -16.60 -7.43 -9.45
N ALA A 141 -15.62 -7.07 -10.26
CA ALA A 141 -15.83 -6.51 -11.60
C ALA A 141 -16.15 -7.59 -12.66
N ALA A 142 -16.32 -8.85 -12.26
CA ALA A 142 -16.52 -10.00 -13.15
C ALA A 142 -15.42 -10.16 -14.23
N MET A 143 -14.22 -9.65 -13.98
CA MET A 143 -13.05 -9.82 -14.85
C MET A 143 -12.31 -11.15 -14.59
N ALA A 144 -12.49 -11.73 -13.40
CA ALA A 144 -11.95 -13.04 -13.02
C ALA A 144 -12.99 -13.83 -12.23
N LYS A 145 -12.92 -15.17 -12.30
CA LYS A 145 -13.81 -16.05 -11.54
C LYS A 145 -13.30 -16.32 -10.14
N THR A 146 -11.98 -16.32 -9.95
CA THR A 146 -11.34 -16.58 -8.65
C THR A 146 -10.20 -15.59 -8.41
N PRO A 147 -9.76 -15.42 -7.16
CA PRO A 147 -8.59 -14.61 -6.85
C PRO A 147 -7.33 -15.07 -7.59
N GLU A 148 -7.14 -16.38 -7.76
CA GLU A 148 -5.98 -16.97 -8.45
C GLU A 148 -6.00 -16.72 -9.96
N GLU A 149 -7.19 -16.56 -10.56
CA GLU A 149 -7.34 -16.20 -11.97
C GLU A 149 -7.18 -14.70 -12.21
N SER A 150 -7.21 -13.88 -11.14
CA SER A 150 -7.13 -12.42 -11.20
C SER A 150 -5.76 -11.96 -11.70
N GLN A 151 -5.66 -11.69 -13.00
CA GLN A 151 -4.42 -11.16 -13.60
C GLN A 151 -4.01 -9.84 -12.91
N HIS A 152 -2.72 -9.61 -12.84
CA HIS A 152 -2.13 -8.35 -12.34
C HIS A 152 -2.58 -7.95 -10.92
N THR A 153 -2.70 -8.95 -10.01
CA THR A 153 -3.01 -8.73 -8.59
C THR A 153 -1.92 -9.27 -7.68
N SER A 154 -1.85 -8.71 -6.46
CA SER A 154 -0.96 -9.20 -5.42
C SER A 154 -1.36 -10.59 -4.92
N VAL A 155 -2.66 -10.88 -4.82
CA VAL A 155 -3.14 -12.19 -4.34
C VAL A 155 -2.72 -13.33 -5.28
N LYS A 156 -2.80 -13.13 -6.60
CA LYS A 156 -2.34 -14.14 -7.55
C LYS A 156 -0.87 -14.48 -7.35
N LYS A 157 0.01 -13.47 -7.32
CA LYS A 157 1.44 -13.68 -7.07
C LYS A 157 1.71 -14.40 -5.75
N ARG A 158 0.97 -14.04 -4.69
CA ARG A 158 1.09 -14.66 -3.37
C ARG A 158 0.62 -16.10 -3.37
N ALA A 159 -0.51 -16.40 -4.01
CA ALA A 159 -1.05 -17.74 -4.10
C ALA A 159 -0.13 -18.67 -4.91
N GLU A 160 0.39 -18.20 -6.04
CA GLU A 160 1.37 -18.94 -6.86
C GLU A 160 2.63 -19.26 -6.04
N LYS A 161 3.21 -18.24 -5.38
CA LYS A 161 4.40 -18.42 -4.56
C LYS A 161 4.17 -19.32 -3.34
N ALA A 162 3.01 -19.24 -2.70
CA ALA A 162 2.65 -20.07 -1.56
C ALA A 162 2.50 -21.55 -1.93
N LYS A 163 2.04 -21.87 -3.16
CA LYS A 163 1.96 -23.25 -3.67
C LYS A 163 3.34 -23.90 -3.87
N GLU A 164 4.35 -23.09 -4.19
CA GLU A 164 5.73 -23.56 -4.38
C GLU A 164 6.51 -23.65 -3.06
N ALA A 165 6.07 -22.95 -2.03
CA ALA A 165 6.80 -22.82 -0.78
C ALA A 165 6.58 -24.01 0.16
N TYR A 166 7.66 -24.52 0.77
CA TYR A 166 7.59 -25.51 1.85
C TYR A 166 6.96 -24.92 3.13
N SER A 167 7.25 -23.65 3.41
CA SER A 167 6.72 -22.90 4.56
C SER A 167 6.17 -21.55 4.11
N PRO A 168 4.92 -21.46 3.59
CA PRO A 168 4.38 -20.23 2.99
C PRO A 168 4.36 -19.02 3.93
N ASN A 169 4.27 -19.26 5.23
CA ASN A 169 4.29 -18.20 6.24
C ASN A 169 5.70 -17.68 6.57
N HIS A 170 6.76 -18.34 6.11
CA HIS A 170 8.12 -17.90 6.35
C HIS A 170 8.46 -16.71 5.43
N PRO A 171 8.90 -15.55 5.94
CA PRO A 171 9.10 -14.35 5.14
C PRO A 171 9.98 -14.54 3.89
N GLN A 172 11.06 -15.33 4.01
CA GLN A 172 11.98 -15.60 2.89
C GLN A 172 11.38 -16.48 1.77
N GLN A 173 10.24 -17.12 2.01
CA GLN A 173 9.54 -17.95 1.03
C GLN A 173 8.31 -17.26 0.43
N GLN A 174 8.09 -16.00 0.79
CA GLN A 174 7.05 -15.14 0.23
C GLN A 174 7.55 -14.35 -0.99
N VAL A 175 6.67 -13.58 -1.61
CA VAL A 175 7.00 -12.75 -2.78
C VAL A 175 7.89 -11.58 -2.35
N SER A 176 9.12 -11.53 -2.84
CA SER A 176 10.14 -10.55 -2.42
C SER A 176 9.80 -9.09 -2.76
N GLU A 177 8.98 -8.86 -3.79
CA GLU A 177 8.58 -7.52 -4.22
C GLU A 177 7.39 -6.96 -3.43
N LEU A 178 6.79 -7.75 -2.55
CA LEU A 178 5.65 -7.36 -1.73
C LEU A 178 6.02 -7.33 -0.25
N LEU A 179 5.33 -6.49 0.51
CA LEU A 179 5.45 -6.51 1.97
C LEU A 179 5.06 -7.88 2.51
N ASN A 180 5.97 -8.50 3.25
CA ASN A 180 5.76 -9.84 3.79
C ASN A 180 4.66 -9.87 4.86
N PHE A 181 4.01 -11.00 4.97
CA PHE A 181 3.21 -11.35 6.13
C PHE A 181 4.15 -11.81 7.25
N ALA A 182 4.08 -11.16 8.40
CA ALA A 182 5.03 -11.38 9.50
C ALA A 182 4.59 -12.46 10.51
N GLY A 183 3.42 -13.07 10.32
CA GLY A 183 2.97 -14.20 11.12
C GLY A 183 2.14 -13.82 12.36
N ASN A 184 2.45 -14.40 13.52
CA ASN A 184 1.60 -14.30 14.71
C ASN A 184 1.73 -12.93 15.41
N PRO A 185 0.64 -12.11 15.51
CA PRO A 185 0.67 -10.80 16.15
C PRO A 185 0.92 -10.83 17.67
N LYS A 186 1.00 -12.01 18.28
CA LYS A 186 1.29 -12.18 19.72
C LYS A 186 2.79 -12.37 20.03
N GLN A 187 3.64 -12.38 19.02
CA GLN A 187 5.09 -12.49 19.17
C GLN A 187 5.75 -11.22 18.65
N ASP A 188 6.97 -10.93 19.11
CA ASP A 188 7.81 -9.91 18.50
C ASP A 188 7.98 -10.25 17.03
N MET A 189 7.36 -9.43 16.17
CA MET A 189 7.31 -9.71 14.74
C MET A 189 8.30 -8.83 14.01
N PRO A 190 8.95 -9.36 12.97
CA PRO A 190 9.64 -8.51 12.00
C PRO A 190 8.63 -7.54 11.37
N GLU A 191 9.13 -6.44 10.81
CA GLU A 191 8.28 -5.53 10.01
C GLU A 191 7.52 -6.31 8.94
N GLY A 192 6.21 -6.11 8.88
CA GLY A 192 5.36 -6.80 7.92
C GLY A 192 3.88 -6.67 8.23
N ILE A 193 3.07 -7.34 7.44
CA ILE A 193 1.62 -7.43 7.64
C ILE A 193 1.36 -8.32 8.86
N PRO A 194 0.63 -7.86 9.90
CA PRO A 194 0.51 -8.53 11.19
C PRO A 194 -0.46 -9.72 11.17
N MET A 195 -0.33 -10.61 10.19
CA MET A 195 -1.10 -11.85 10.06
C MET A 195 -0.30 -12.91 9.30
N ARG A 196 -0.77 -14.15 9.27
CA ARG A 196 -0.18 -15.20 8.45
C ARG A 196 -0.66 -15.08 7.00
N LEU A 197 0.22 -15.38 6.06
CA LEU A 197 -0.14 -15.42 4.63
C LEU A 197 -1.25 -16.43 4.35
N THR A 198 -1.17 -17.64 4.95
CA THR A 198 -2.17 -18.69 4.77
C THR A 198 -3.55 -18.27 5.25
N ASP A 199 -3.63 -17.61 6.42
CA ASP A 199 -4.89 -17.13 6.99
C ASP A 199 -5.51 -16.04 6.10
N TYR A 200 -4.67 -15.18 5.52
CA TYR A 200 -5.13 -14.15 4.59
C TYR A 200 -5.63 -14.76 3.27
N LEU A 201 -4.92 -15.73 2.69
CA LEU A 201 -5.34 -16.39 1.46
C LEU A 201 -6.66 -17.14 1.65
N GLU A 202 -6.85 -17.83 2.81
CA GLU A 202 -8.10 -18.48 3.18
C GLU A 202 -9.26 -17.45 3.29
N LEU A 203 -9.01 -16.32 3.94
CA LEU A 203 -9.98 -15.23 4.08
C LEU A 203 -10.41 -14.67 2.72
N VAL A 204 -9.46 -14.42 1.82
CA VAL A 204 -9.74 -13.87 0.49
C VAL A 204 -10.50 -14.89 -0.38
N ASP A 205 -10.13 -16.17 -0.34
CA ASP A 205 -10.83 -17.23 -1.08
C ASP A 205 -12.27 -17.39 -0.58
N TRP A 206 -12.46 -17.46 0.74
CA TRP A 206 -13.79 -17.52 1.34
C TRP A 206 -14.65 -16.31 0.94
N THR A 207 -14.09 -15.10 1.06
CA THR A 207 -14.77 -13.85 0.69
C THR A 207 -15.13 -13.83 -0.80
N GLY A 208 -14.22 -14.27 -1.66
CA GLY A 208 -14.44 -14.35 -3.10
C GLY A 208 -15.58 -15.31 -3.49
N ARG A 209 -15.71 -16.44 -2.78
CA ARG A 209 -16.83 -17.38 -2.96
C ARG A 209 -18.17 -16.76 -2.56
N GLN A 210 -18.22 -16.07 -1.41
CA GLN A 210 -19.44 -15.41 -0.95
C GLN A 210 -19.89 -14.29 -1.90
N ILE A 211 -18.97 -13.51 -2.44
CA ILE A 211 -19.27 -12.44 -3.42
C ILE A 211 -19.88 -13.02 -4.71
N ARG A 212 -19.35 -14.14 -5.23
CA ARG A 212 -19.81 -14.75 -6.49
C ARG A 212 -21.19 -15.39 -6.36
N GLU A 213 -21.46 -16.04 -5.26
CA GLU A 213 -22.69 -16.81 -5.10
C GLU A 213 -23.94 -15.93 -4.96
N ASN A 214 -23.79 -14.62 -4.74
CA ASN A 214 -24.86 -13.64 -4.58
C ASN A 214 -25.97 -14.10 -3.62
N LYS A 215 -25.65 -15.07 -2.75
CA LYS A 215 -26.58 -15.71 -1.83
C LYS A 215 -26.75 -14.84 -0.58
N ARG A 216 -27.67 -13.91 -0.66
CA ARG A 216 -28.27 -13.34 0.56
C ARG A 216 -28.95 -14.49 1.32
N GLY A 217 -28.36 -14.91 2.43
CA GLY A 217 -29.02 -15.79 3.40
C GLY A 217 -28.41 -17.16 3.68
N SER A 218 -27.28 -17.55 3.07
CA SER A 218 -26.53 -18.73 3.52
C SER A 218 -25.03 -18.41 3.53
N ILE A 219 -24.54 -17.86 4.62
CA ILE A 219 -23.11 -17.81 4.93
C ILE A 219 -22.67 -19.25 5.13
N SER A 220 -21.55 -19.64 4.51
CA SER A 220 -20.97 -20.97 4.68
C SER A 220 -20.71 -21.25 6.16
N GLU A 221 -21.08 -22.44 6.63
CA GLU A 221 -20.94 -22.86 8.05
C GLU A 221 -19.50 -22.82 8.58
N CYS A 222 -18.50 -22.71 7.69
CA CYS A 222 -17.08 -22.66 8.06
C CYS A 222 -16.48 -21.29 7.75
N GLU A 223 -16.54 -20.38 8.71
CA GLU A 223 -15.86 -19.09 8.64
C GLU A 223 -14.35 -19.23 8.89
N PRO A 224 -13.49 -18.49 8.17
CA PRO A 224 -12.06 -18.50 8.43
C PRO A 224 -11.71 -18.10 9.87
N ALA A 225 -10.81 -18.84 10.50
CA ALA A 225 -10.42 -18.61 11.90
C ALA A 225 -9.86 -17.19 12.15
N ILE A 226 -9.30 -16.56 11.13
CA ILE A 226 -8.82 -15.17 11.21
C ILE A 226 -9.95 -14.17 11.51
N MET A 227 -11.18 -14.43 11.11
CA MET A 227 -12.32 -13.54 11.39
C MET A 227 -12.62 -13.48 12.90
N HIS A 228 -12.57 -14.64 13.58
CA HIS A 228 -12.69 -14.71 15.05
C HIS A 228 -11.56 -13.95 15.73
N ARG A 229 -10.32 -14.08 15.24
CA ARG A 229 -9.16 -13.35 15.76
C ARG A 229 -9.31 -11.84 15.59
N LEU A 230 -9.80 -11.39 14.44
CA LEU A 230 -10.06 -9.99 14.17
C LEU A 230 -11.31 -9.46 14.89
N GLY A 231 -12.16 -10.35 15.41
CA GLY A 231 -13.43 -10.00 16.06
C GLY A 231 -14.36 -9.25 15.10
N ILE A 232 -14.52 -9.78 13.90
CA ILE A 232 -15.42 -9.26 12.86
C ILE A 232 -16.38 -10.39 12.49
N ASP A 233 -17.69 -10.12 12.47
CA ASP A 233 -18.69 -11.07 11.98
C ASP A 233 -18.71 -11.12 10.44
N ALA A 234 -19.22 -12.20 9.89
CA ALA A 234 -19.19 -12.48 8.46
C ALA A 234 -20.02 -11.47 7.63
N GLU A 235 -21.19 -11.06 8.12
CA GLU A 235 -22.04 -10.11 7.37
C GLU A 235 -21.37 -8.74 7.30
N HIS A 236 -20.83 -8.29 8.43
CA HIS A 236 -20.13 -7.02 8.52
C HIS A 236 -18.85 -7.02 7.67
N TRP A 237 -18.10 -8.14 7.69
CA TRP A 237 -16.92 -8.31 6.83
C TRP A 237 -17.26 -8.22 5.34
N LEU A 238 -18.28 -8.96 4.89
CA LEU A 238 -18.72 -8.95 3.49
C LEU A 238 -19.21 -7.55 3.08
N TYR A 239 -19.95 -6.87 3.95
CA TYR A 239 -20.37 -5.49 3.69
C TYR A 239 -19.18 -4.55 3.50
N ILE A 240 -18.21 -4.59 4.40
CA ILE A 240 -17.02 -3.74 4.33
C ILE A 240 -16.21 -4.03 3.06
N THR A 241 -15.93 -5.31 2.77
CA THR A 241 -15.12 -5.69 1.61
C THR A 241 -15.81 -5.45 0.27
N GLN A 242 -17.12 -5.33 0.23
CA GLN A 242 -17.85 -4.96 -0.97
C GLN A 242 -17.95 -3.44 -1.16
N ASN A 243 -18.04 -2.67 -0.08
CA ASN A 243 -18.35 -1.24 -0.11
C ASN A 243 -17.19 -0.35 0.37
N PHE A 244 -15.96 -0.87 0.46
CA PHE A 244 -14.84 -0.18 1.09
C PHE A 244 -14.60 1.23 0.55
N GLU A 245 -14.60 1.42 -0.75
CA GLU A 245 -14.35 2.71 -1.39
C GLU A 245 -15.51 3.71 -1.22
N SER A 246 -16.75 3.23 -1.21
CA SER A 246 -17.94 4.09 -1.07
C SER A 246 -18.16 4.56 0.36
N GLU A 247 -17.93 3.67 1.34
CA GLU A 247 -18.21 3.93 2.76
C GLU A 247 -17.08 4.67 3.46
N PHE A 248 -15.82 4.39 3.09
CA PHE A 248 -14.66 4.93 3.80
C PHE A 248 -13.95 6.02 2.99
N LYS A 249 -13.77 7.19 3.61
CA LYS A 249 -13.05 8.33 3.01
C LYS A 249 -12.07 8.92 4.01
N GLY A 250 -10.81 9.02 3.61
CA GLY A 250 -9.77 9.69 4.39
C GLY A 250 -9.04 8.80 5.37
N VAL A 251 -9.65 8.42 6.51
CA VAL A 251 -9.02 7.62 7.56
C VAL A 251 -9.93 6.47 7.95
N VAL A 252 -9.38 5.26 8.00
CA VAL A 252 -10.11 4.02 8.31
C VAL A 252 -9.47 3.32 9.49
N GLY A 253 -10.28 2.90 10.47
CA GLY A 253 -9.84 2.19 11.66
C GLY A 253 -10.88 2.24 12.78
N ALA A 254 -10.61 1.57 13.91
CA ALA A 254 -11.44 1.61 15.08
C ALA A 254 -11.61 3.06 15.62
N VAL A 255 -12.77 3.37 16.17
CA VAL A 255 -13.13 4.74 16.60
C VAL A 255 -12.08 5.35 17.55
N ASN A 256 -11.50 4.57 18.44
CA ASN A 256 -10.48 5.04 19.38
C ASN A 256 -9.16 5.37 18.67
N GLU A 257 -8.74 4.57 17.70
CA GLU A 257 -7.56 4.81 16.86
C GLU A 257 -7.74 6.06 15.99
N VAL A 258 -8.90 6.19 15.37
CA VAL A 258 -9.27 7.36 14.57
C VAL A 258 -9.22 8.63 15.41
N LYS A 259 -9.80 8.61 16.64
CA LYS A 259 -9.78 9.76 17.55
C LYS A 259 -8.37 10.14 17.99
N SER A 260 -7.53 9.17 18.36
CA SER A 260 -6.15 9.43 18.82
C SER A 260 -5.27 10.01 17.70
N LYS A 261 -5.41 9.51 16.48
CA LYS A 261 -4.65 10.00 15.31
C LYS A 261 -5.16 11.36 14.83
N ILE A 262 -6.47 11.59 14.86
CA ILE A 262 -7.05 12.89 14.52
C ILE A 262 -6.55 13.96 15.49
N SER A 263 -6.51 13.72 16.80
CA SER A 263 -5.95 14.68 17.76
C SER A 263 -4.49 15.02 17.44
N CYS A 264 -3.67 14.02 17.15
CA CYS A 264 -2.26 14.21 16.75
C CYS A 264 -2.12 14.98 15.41
N PHE A 265 -3.02 14.76 14.45
CA PHE A 265 -3.07 15.52 13.19
C PHE A 265 -3.49 16.98 13.40
N TRP A 266 -4.47 17.23 14.27
CA TRP A 266 -4.95 18.58 14.58
C TRP A 266 -3.89 19.41 15.31
N ASP A 267 -3.11 18.80 16.20
CA ASP A 267 -2.02 19.49 16.88
C ASP A 267 -0.88 19.88 15.92
N LYS A 268 -0.57 19.03 14.94
CA LYS A 268 0.40 19.33 13.86
C LYS A 268 -0.15 20.32 12.81
N GLN A 269 -1.45 20.39 12.60
CA GLN A 269 -2.08 21.35 11.65
C GLN A 269 -2.39 22.71 12.28
N LYS A 270 -2.50 22.84 13.60
CA LYS A 270 -2.51 24.15 14.26
C LYS A 270 -1.25 24.94 13.98
N GLU A 271 -0.13 24.27 13.75
CA GLU A 271 1.12 24.90 13.30
C GLU A 271 1.16 25.22 11.78
N ARG A 272 0.36 24.55 10.95
CA ARG A 272 0.31 24.77 9.49
C ARG A 272 -1.12 25.03 9.02
N ARG A 273 -1.55 26.31 9.14
CA ARG A 273 -2.70 26.96 8.43
C ARG A 273 -3.89 26.07 8.02
N ARG A 274 -5.04 26.37 8.68
CA ARG A 274 -6.43 26.30 8.21
C ARG A 274 -6.55 26.13 6.68
N THR A 275 -6.87 24.94 6.21
CA THR A 275 -7.60 24.77 4.95
C THR A 275 -8.28 23.40 4.87
N ALA A 276 -9.57 23.46 4.57
CA ALA A 276 -10.47 22.45 4.02
C ALA A 276 -10.73 21.18 4.84
N GLY A 277 -11.92 21.15 5.36
CA GLY A 277 -12.60 20.10 6.12
C GLY A 277 -12.32 18.66 5.76
N ILE A 278 -11.72 17.97 6.70
CA ILE A 278 -11.80 16.51 6.78
C ILE A 278 -13.11 16.21 7.49
N LYS A 279 -14.13 15.75 6.75
CA LYS A 279 -15.29 15.11 7.35
C LYS A 279 -14.86 13.76 7.89
N ALA A 280 -14.74 13.65 9.21
CA ALA A 280 -14.60 12.37 9.88
C ALA A 280 -15.87 11.55 9.60
N CYS A 281 -15.74 10.44 8.89
CA CYS A 281 -16.82 9.48 8.74
C CYS A 281 -16.97 8.73 10.05
N LYS A 282 -18.13 8.84 10.71
CA LYS A 282 -18.46 8.06 11.90
C LYS A 282 -18.69 6.62 11.46
N LEU A 283 -17.69 5.79 11.66
CA LEU A 283 -17.87 4.34 11.62
C LEU A 283 -18.40 3.88 12.98
N ARG A 284 -19.61 3.37 12.99
CA ARG A 284 -20.07 2.47 14.05
C ARG A 284 -19.51 1.08 13.74
N LEU A 285 -18.36 0.76 14.30
CA LEU A 285 -17.93 -0.61 14.52
C LEU A 285 -18.39 -0.94 15.96
N SER A 286 -19.58 -1.49 16.08
CA SER A 286 -20.03 -2.13 17.32
C SER A 286 -19.37 -3.48 17.47
#